data_d6546d81801b3b1d5fe4a9e7ae905f69
#
_entry.id   d6546d81801b3b1d5fe4a9e7ae905f69
#
_cell.length_a   1.000
_cell.length_b   1.000
_cell.length_c   1.000
_cell.angle_alpha   90.00
_cell.angle_beta   90.00
_cell.angle_gamma   90.00
#
_symmetry.space_group_name_H-M   'P 1'
#
loop_
_entity.id
_entity.type
_entity.pdbx_description
1 polymer ?
#
loop_
_entity_poly.entity_id
_entity_poly.type
_entity_poly.pdbx_seq_one_letter_code
_entity_poly.pdbx_strand_id
1 'polypeptide(L)'
;MHPMAGGTNAAWRVAIAAADAALVLAGALAAQAVMGLAWRDLSDAQRGAIALLCALTVALLPHGMRASRGASSSHDSGTVLTRTVVAVVCAATLTVGGTMWIMNRGGTVTTRWIARTVLSGDAALLLGRLALCVLAMKRGDARARQRRVAIVGATAYGRVAIQRMQLEPAGPFAAACVFDDDASAAAAADAIGGVPVIDDWVALRRMIRGGEIDEVWLTLPMSHESRIQRIVRELRDEFVELRLLPDVRQMAVVERSATDVLGMPAINLATTPRSAPELWAKFAFDRLFAVAVLIPLLPLLAVLAIAVKLSSPGPVLFRQRRKGVDGREFHILKFRTMRVHRAQPGVVRQASRNDARVTPVGAFLRRTSLDELPQFFNVLFGQMSVVGPRPHAIEHDDFYRQLVDCYMYRYRVRPGITGWAQVNGYRGETRKVEAMAARVKFDLFYMQNWSFWFDMKIILMTIVRGFVGRNAF
;
A
#
# COMPACT_ATOMS: atom_id res chain seq x y z
N MET A 1 31.66 -9.81 -18.53
CA MET A 1 32.47 -9.65 -17.31
C MET A 1 32.06 -8.35 -16.64
N HIS A 2 31.20 -8.39 -15.63
CA HIS A 2 30.91 -7.29 -14.73
C HIS A 2 31.08 -7.80 -13.30
N PRO A 3 32.15 -7.46 -12.61
CA PRO A 3 32.24 -7.62 -11.18
C PRO A 3 32.05 -6.29 -10.46
N MET A 4 31.67 -6.33 -9.19
CA MET A 4 31.76 -5.28 -8.20
C MET A 4 30.57 -4.36 -7.99
N ALA A 5 29.38 -4.94 -7.67
CA ALA A 5 28.29 -4.18 -7.02
C ALA A 5 27.95 -4.68 -5.59
N GLY A 6 28.74 -5.62 -5.04
CA GLY A 6 28.45 -6.25 -3.73
C GLY A 6 28.96 -5.48 -2.51
N GLY A 7 30.06 -4.76 -2.62
CA GLY A 7 30.77 -4.18 -1.48
C GLY A 7 30.11 -2.93 -0.86
N THR A 8 29.51 -2.07 -1.66
CA THR A 8 28.89 -0.83 -1.20
C THR A 8 27.60 -1.05 -0.39
N ASN A 9 26.90 -2.17 -0.65
CA ASN A 9 25.67 -2.50 0.08
C ASN A 9 25.92 -3.00 1.51
N ALA A 10 27.03 -3.67 1.76
CA ALA A 10 27.35 -4.20 3.10
C ALA A 10 27.77 -3.08 4.06
N ALA A 11 28.65 -2.19 3.64
CA ALA A 11 29.09 -1.06 4.46
C ALA A 11 27.94 -0.11 4.84
N TRP A 12 27.01 0.16 3.90
CA TRP A 12 25.83 0.96 4.16
C TRP A 12 24.87 0.32 5.16
N ARG A 13 24.72 -1.01 5.10
CA ARG A 13 23.90 -1.77 6.06
C ARG A 13 24.46 -1.69 7.47
N VAL A 14 25.76 -1.84 7.61
CA VAL A 14 26.45 -1.72 8.90
C VAL A 14 26.32 -0.31 9.46
N ALA A 15 26.47 0.73 8.62
CA ALA A 15 26.31 2.12 9.04
C ALA A 15 24.89 2.42 9.57
N ILE A 16 23.84 1.91 8.89
CA ILE A 16 22.47 2.07 9.38
C ILE A 16 22.25 1.33 10.70
N ALA A 17 22.75 0.10 10.82
CA ALA A 17 22.64 -0.68 12.04
C ALA A 17 23.32 0.02 13.22
N ALA A 18 24.51 0.58 13.01
CA ALA A 18 25.20 1.36 14.01
C ALA A 18 24.47 2.64 14.40
N ALA A 19 23.86 3.35 13.43
CA ALA A 19 23.05 4.53 13.70
C ALA A 19 21.80 4.21 14.51
N ASP A 20 21.11 3.09 14.21
CA ASP A 20 19.94 2.64 14.96
C ASP A 20 20.30 2.27 16.40
N ALA A 21 21.38 1.52 16.59
CA ALA A 21 21.88 1.19 17.93
C ALA A 21 22.25 2.45 18.73
N ALA A 22 22.88 3.43 18.09
CA ALA A 22 23.24 4.70 18.71
C ALA A 22 21.99 5.51 19.14
N LEU A 23 20.91 5.51 18.34
CA LEU A 23 19.65 6.17 18.69
C LEU A 23 18.99 5.50 19.91
N VAL A 24 18.95 4.17 19.95
CA VAL A 24 18.39 3.42 21.09
C VAL A 24 19.22 3.67 22.35
N LEU A 25 20.54 3.63 22.23
CA LEU A 25 21.44 3.91 23.35
C LEU A 25 21.27 5.36 23.86
N ALA A 26 21.19 6.33 22.95
CA ALA A 26 20.97 7.74 23.34
C ALA A 26 19.64 7.93 24.06
N GLY A 27 18.55 7.32 23.59
CA GLY A 27 17.26 7.35 24.27
C GLY A 27 17.28 6.67 25.65
N ALA A 28 17.96 5.51 25.76
CA ALA A 28 18.14 4.84 27.02
C ALA A 28 18.96 5.68 28.02
N LEU A 29 20.04 6.30 27.57
CA LEU A 29 20.87 7.19 28.39
C LEU A 29 20.11 8.47 28.82
N ALA A 30 19.29 9.04 27.93
CA ALA A 30 18.44 10.17 28.27
C ALA A 30 17.45 9.80 29.38
N ALA A 31 16.87 8.60 29.34
CA ALA A 31 16.02 8.12 30.45
C ALA A 31 16.78 8.01 31.78
N GLN A 32 18.05 7.55 31.76
CA GLN A 32 18.88 7.48 32.96
C GLN A 32 19.14 8.89 33.52
N ALA A 33 19.50 9.83 32.64
CA ALA A 33 19.74 11.23 33.05
C ALA A 33 18.49 11.86 33.70
N VAL A 34 17.30 11.61 33.15
CA VAL A 34 16.02 12.07 33.75
C VAL A 34 15.77 11.42 35.10
N MET A 35 16.26 10.21 35.33
CA MET A 35 16.17 9.51 36.61
C MET A 35 17.32 9.88 37.60
N GLY A 36 18.23 10.78 37.23
CA GLY A 36 19.37 11.19 38.05
C GLY A 36 20.47 10.12 38.16
N LEU A 37 20.49 9.15 37.24
CA LEU A 37 21.46 8.05 37.25
C LEU A 37 22.55 8.31 36.19
N ALA A 38 23.84 8.25 36.61
CA ALA A 38 24.95 8.21 35.65
C ALA A 38 25.21 6.76 35.21
N TRP A 39 25.85 6.59 34.04
CA TRP A 39 26.20 5.25 33.52
C TRP A 39 27.00 4.39 34.51
N ARG A 40 27.87 5.02 35.28
CA ARG A 40 28.67 4.38 36.31
C ARG A 40 27.86 3.86 37.50
N ASP A 41 26.68 4.45 37.74
CA ASP A 41 25.81 4.10 38.87
C ASP A 41 24.87 2.94 38.53
N LEU A 42 24.84 2.50 37.26
CA LEU A 42 24.03 1.39 36.82
C LEU A 42 24.63 0.05 37.25
N SER A 43 23.78 -0.86 37.71
CA SER A 43 24.17 -2.25 37.98
C SER A 43 24.50 -2.98 36.67
N ASP A 44 25.26 -4.07 36.75
CA ASP A 44 25.61 -4.88 35.59
C ASP A 44 24.40 -5.48 34.91
N ALA A 45 23.32 -5.80 35.66
CA ALA A 45 22.02 -6.21 35.11
C ALA A 45 21.36 -5.11 34.29
N GLN A 46 21.45 -3.85 34.72
CA GLN A 46 20.91 -2.70 33.98
C GLN A 46 21.70 -2.42 32.72
N ARG A 47 23.02 -2.45 32.76
CA ARG A 47 23.89 -2.31 31.58
C ARG A 47 23.62 -3.43 30.58
N GLY A 48 23.51 -4.68 31.07
CA GLY A 48 23.15 -5.84 30.25
C GLY A 48 21.79 -5.71 29.58
N ALA A 49 20.78 -5.16 30.26
CA ALA A 49 19.44 -4.91 29.67
C ALA A 49 19.48 -3.86 28.54
N ILE A 50 20.24 -2.78 28.70
CA ILE A 50 20.45 -1.77 27.64
C ILE A 50 21.19 -2.38 26.45
N ALA A 51 22.27 -3.14 26.70
CA ALA A 51 23.00 -3.82 25.65
C ALA A 51 22.13 -4.84 24.87
N LEU A 52 21.28 -5.59 25.59
CA LEU A 52 20.32 -6.52 25.00
C LEU A 52 19.29 -5.79 24.13
N LEU A 53 18.75 -4.66 24.59
CA LEU A 53 17.84 -3.84 23.80
C LEU A 53 18.48 -3.36 22.50
N CYS A 54 19.71 -2.85 22.56
CA CYS A 54 20.47 -2.44 21.36
C CYS A 54 20.73 -3.62 20.42
N ALA A 55 21.15 -4.77 20.95
CA ALA A 55 21.44 -5.97 20.15
C ALA A 55 20.18 -6.52 19.46
N LEU A 56 19.05 -6.62 20.17
CA LEU A 56 17.78 -7.06 19.61
C LEU A 56 17.26 -6.10 18.55
N THR A 57 17.41 -4.80 18.77
CA THR A 57 17.04 -3.78 17.78
C THR A 57 17.84 -3.96 16.49
N VAL A 58 19.16 -4.14 16.60
CA VAL A 58 20.04 -4.40 15.45
C VAL A 58 19.67 -5.71 14.75
N ALA A 59 19.40 -6.77 15.49
CA ALA A 59 19.09 -8.09 14.94
C ALA A 59 17.73 -8.15 14.23
N LEU A 60 16.72 -7.45 14.77
CA LEU A 60 15.34 -7.53 14.28
C LEU A 60 15.04 -6.48 13.21
N LEU A 61 15.76 -5.36 13.18
CA LEU A 61 15.53 -4.34 12.17
C LEU A 61 16.07 -4.77 10.80
N PRO A 62 15.26 -4.63 9.74
CA PRO A 62 15.73 -4.89 8.38
C PRO A 62 16.69 -3.79 7.92
N HIS A 63 17.99 -4.08 7.86
CA HIS A 63 19.06 -3.20 7.41
C HIS A 63 19.18 -3.12 5.86
N GLY A 64 18.15 -3.49 5.14
CA GLY A 64 18.12 -3.51 3.68
C GLY A 64 17.05 -2.62 3.12
N MET A 65 17.33 -1.35 2.89
CA MET A 65 16.65 -0.61 1.83
C MET A 65 17.11 -1.24 0.50
N ARG A 66 16.34 -2.19 -0.02
CA ARG A 66 16.43 -2.48 -1.45
C ARG A 66 15.92 -1.22 -2.15
N ALA A 67 16.84 -0.39 -2.63
CA ALA A 67 16.55 0.51 -3.73
C ALA A 67 16.16 -0.40 -4.91
N SER A 68 14.89 -0.75 -5.00
CA SER A 68 14.36 -1.42 -6.18
C SER A 68 14.41 -0.40 -7.30
N ARG A 69 15.37 -0.57 -8.21
CA ARG A 69 15.38 0.11 -9.49
C ARG A 69 14.05 -0.21 -10.15
N GLY A 70 13.07 0.70 -10.08
CA GLY A 70 11.81 0.57 -10.79
C GLY A 70 10.51 0.69 -10.00
N ALA A 71 10.51 0.90 -8.66
CA ALA A 71 9.29 1.13 -7.90
C ALA A 71 9.11 2.62 -7.61
N SER A 72 7.92 3.14 -7.82
CA SER A 72 7.54 4.50 -7.45
C SER A 72 7.83 4.72 -5.96
N SER A 73 8.58 5.75 -5.65
CA SER A 73 9.27 5.99 -4.37
C SER A 73 8.37 6.05 -3.11
N SER A 74 7.07 6.23 -3.25
CA SER A 74 6.13 6.31 -2.12
C SER A 74 5.80 4.97 -1.47
N HIS A 75 5.85 3.86 -2.23
CA HIS A 75 5.49 2.53 -1.71
C HIS A 75 6.58 1.90 -0.85
N ASP A 76 7.86 2.14 -1.17
CA ASP A 76 8.99 1.53 -0.44
C ASP A 76 9.20 2.16 0.94
N SER A 77 9.01 3.48 1.08
CA SER A 77 9.15 4.18 2.38
C SER A 77 8.13 3.69 3.41
N GLY A 78 6.90 3.39 2.98
CA GLY A 78 5.85 2.86 3.85
C GLY A 78 6.14 1.44 4.35
N THR A 79 6.73 0.58 3.53
CA THR A 79 7.11 -0.80 3.94
C THR A 79 8.30 -0.80 4.90
N VAL A 80 9.25 0.12 4.72
CA VAL A 80 10.39 0.30 5.64
C VAL A 80 9.91 0.76 7.01
N LEU A 81 9.04 1.77 7.07
CA LEU A 81 8.48 2.27 8.34
C LEU A 81 7.70 1.17 9.07
N THR A 82 6.89 0.39 8.35
CA THR A 82 6.12 -0.71 8.94
C THR A 82 7.04 -1.78 9.54
N ARG A 83 8.06 -2.21 8.81
CA ARG A 83 9.03 -3.20 9.31
C ARG A 83 9.78 -2.68 10.52
N THR A 84 10.08 -1.38 10.55
CA THR A 84 10.71 -0.72 11.70
C THR A 84 9.80 -0.76 12.93
N VAL A 85 8.53 -0.37 12.80
CA VAL A 85 7.56 -0.40 13.91
C VAL A 85 7.40 -1.82 14.46
N VAL A 86 7.25 -2.83 13.58
CA VAL A 86 7.13 -4.23 14.02
C VAL A 86 8.38 -4.69 14.76
N ALA A 87 9.57 -4.38 14.22
CA ALA A 87 10.82 -4.79 14.83
C ALA A 87 11.04 -4.11 16.20
N VAL A 88 10.70 -2.82 16.32
CA VAL A 88 10.75 -2.08 17.60
C VAL A 88 9.80 -2.70 18.62
N VAL A 89 8.56 -3.00 18.26
CA VAL A 89 7.59 -3.64 19.17
C VAL A 89 8.06 -5.03 19.59
N CYS A 90 8.62 -5.82 18.66
CA CYS A 90 9.18 -7.15 18.98
C CYS A 90 10.40 -7.03 19.91
N ALA A 91 11.32 -6.10 19.64
CA ALA A 91 12.50 -5.88 20.48
C ALA A 91 12.09 -5.43 21.88
N ALA A 92 11.17 -4.48 22.01
CA ALA A 92 10.62 -4.03 23.28
C ALA A 92 9.98 -5.18 24.07
N THR A 93 9.13 -5.98 23.41
CA THR A 93 8.44 -7.11 24.04
C THR A 93 9.43 -8.16 24.55
N LEU A 94 10.45 -8.50 23.74
CA LEU A 94 11.49 -9.46 24.14
C LEU A 94 12.38 -8.91 25.25
N THR A 95 12.69 -7.61 25.23
CA THR A 95 13.50 -6.97 26.27
C THR A 95 12.73 -6.92 27.59
N VAL A 96 11.45 -6.53 27.58
CA VAL A 96 10.60 -6.54 28.78
C VAL A 96 10.43 -7.96 29.31
N GLY A 97 10.14 -8.94 28.45
CA GLY A 97 10.01 -10.34 28.84
C GLY A 97 11.30 -10.93 29.41
N GLY A 98 12.43 -10.67 28.76
CA GLY A 98 13.74 -11.14 29.21
C GLY A 98 14.17 -10.53 30.55
N THR A 99 13.96 -9.22 30.72
CA THR A 99 14.27 -8.54 31.96
C THR A 99 13.33 -8.93 33.10
N MET A 100 12.03 -9.15 32.85
CA MET A 100 11.11 -9.71 33.84
C MET A 100 11.50 -11.13 34.27
N TRP A 101 11.98 -11.97 33.33
CA TRP A 101 12.47 -13.31 33.65
C TRP A 101 13.72 -13.27 34.53
N ILE A 102 14.67 -12.33 34.27
CA ILE A 102 15.86 -12.11 35.08
C ILE A 102 15.50 -11.61 36.48
N MET A 103 14.52 -10.68 36.58
CA MET A 103 14.03 -10.13 37.85
C MET A 103 13.40 -11.19 38.74
N ASN A 104 12.66 -12.14 38.16
CA ASN A 104 12.04 -13.24 38.93
C ASN A 104 13.08 -14.18 39.59
N ARG A 105 14.36 -14.03 39.25
CA ARG A 105 15.52 -14.74 39.83
C ARG A 105 16.32 -13.90 40.83
N GLY A 106 15.76 -12.80 41.37
CA GLY A 106 16.42 -11.98 42.43
C GLY A 106 17.17 -10.75 41.93
N GLY A 107 16.84 -10.24 40.77
CA GLY A 107 17.46 -9.02 40.21
C GLY A 107 16.97 -7.72 40.86
N THR A 108 17.86 -6.73 40.96
CA THR A 108 17.67 -5.41 41.59
C THR A 108 16.99 -4.37 40.68
N VAL A 109 16.49 -4.76 39.51
CA VAL A 109 15.96 -3.84 38.51
C VAL A 109 14.45 -3.66 38.65
N THR A 110 14.00 -2.43 38.82
CA THR A 110 12.53 -2.14 39.00
C THR A 110 11.80 -2.12 37.65
N THR A 111 10.54 -2.56 37.63
CA THR A 111 9.68 -2.55 36.43
C THR A 111 9.53 -1.13 35.84
N ARG A 112 9.51 -0.09 36.71
CA ARG A 112 9.46 1.31 36.29
C ARG A 112 10.73 1.73 35.52
N TRP A 113 11.90 1.26 35.96
CA TRP A 113 13.16 1.54 35.28
C TRP A 113 13.19 0.90 33.89
N ILE A 114 12.78 -0.39 33.78
CA ILE A 114 12.71 -1.11 32.52
C ILE A 114 11.78 -0.38 31.54
N ALA A 115 10.55 -0.08 31.99
CA ALA A 115 9.55 0.58 31.15
C ALA A 115 10.06 1.93 30.61
N ARG A 116 10.65 2.77 31.44
CA ARG A 116 11.20 4.06 31.01
C ARG A 116 12.37 3.90 30.02
N THR A 117 13.29 2.99 30.29
CA THR A 117 14.46 2.77 29.42
C THR A 117 14.07 2.22 28.05
N VAL A 118 13.16 1.23 28.01
CA VAL A 118 12.66 0.67 26.75
C VAL A 118 11.85 1.71 25.97
N LEU A 119 10.88 2.37 26.61
CA LEU A 119 10.05 3.36 25.94
C LEU A 119 10.84 4.54 25.38
N SER A 120 11.85 5.03 26.11
CA SER A 120 12.67 6.14 25.63
C SER A 120 13.64 5.71 24.50
N GLY A 121 14.24 4.51 24.58
CA GLY A 121 15.06 3.96 23.51
C GLY A 121 14.26 3.76 22.23
N ASP A 122 13.08 3.15 22.32
CA ASP A 122 12.18 2.93 21.18
C ASP A 122 11.62 4.24 20.62
N ALA A 123 11.29 5.21 21.48
CA ALA A 123 10.86 6.53 21.03
C ALA A 123 11.97 7.28 20.26
N ALA A 124 13.20 7.25 20.75
CA ALA A 124 14.33 7.86 20.07
C ALA A 124 14.59 7.21 18.70
N LEU A 125 14.51 5.90 18.60
CA LEU A 125 14.63 5.17 17.34
C LEU A 125 13.51 5.54 16.36
N LEU A 126 12.25 5.55 16.80
CA LEU A 126 11.10 5.89 15.96
C LEU A 126 11.18 7.34 15.47
N LEU A 127 11.54 8.29 16.33
CA LEU A 127 11.71 9.69 15.96
C LEU A 127 12.87 9.87 14.98
N GLY A 128 14.00 9.20 15.18
CA GLY A 128 15.13 9.22 14.26
C GLY A 128 14.78 8.65 12.89
N ARG A 129 14.08 7.54 12.84
CA ARG A 129 13.60 6.93 11.59
C ARG A 129 12.55 7.80 10.90
N LEU A 130 11.64 8.40 11.66
CA LEU A 130 10.67 9.36 11.10
C LEU A 130 11.37 10.58 10.52
N ALA A 131 12.34 11.16 11.23
CA ALA A 131 13.13 12.29 10.73
C ALA A 131 13.90 11.92 9.45
N LEU A 132 14.51 10.73 9.39
CA LEU A 132 15.17 10.23 8.18
C LEU A 132 14.17 10.04 7.02
N CYS A 133 12.97 9.53 7.29
CA CYS A 133 11.91 9.42 6.29
C CYS A 133 11.47 10.80 5.77
N VAL A 134 11.27 11.78 6.65
CA VAL A 134 10.91 13.16 6.27
C VAL A 134 12.02 13.82 5.47
N LEU A 135 13.28 13.65 5.86
CA LEU A 135 14.44 14.17 5.13
C LEU A 135 14.58 13.47 3.76
N ALA A 136 14.36 12.16 3.69
CA ALA A 136 14.37 11.42 2.43
C ALA A 136 13.22 11.87 1.50
N MET A 137 12.04 12.17 2.04
CA MET A 137 10.93 12.74 1.28
C MET A 137 11.29 14.14 0.74
N LYS A 138 11.81 15.06 1.58
CA LYS A 138 12.24 16.37 1.13
C LYS A 138 13.37 16.33 0.07
N ARG A 139 14.29 15.35 0.19
CA ARG A 139 15.33 15.11 -0.81
C ARG A 139 14.83 14.36 -2.04
N GLY A 140 13.81 13.52 -1.87
CA GLY A 140 13.14 12.78 -2.94
C GLY A 140 12.30 13.71 -3.84
N ASP A 141 11.65 14.73 -3.27
CA ASP A 141 10.96 15.76 -4.04
C ASP A 141 11.95 16.60 -4.89
N ALA A 142 13.18 16.79 -4.40
CA ALA A 142 14.26 17.43 -5.18
C ALA A 142 14.87 16.52 -6.26
N ARG A 143 14.62 15.20 -6.21
CA ARG A 143 14.97 14.18 -7.20
C ARG A 143 13.74 13.37 -7.59
N ALA A 144 12.56 14.02 -7.63
CA ALA A 144 11.36 13.35 -8.14
C ALA A 144 11.69 12.79 -9.52
N ARG A 145 11.61 11.45 -9.65
CA ARG A 145 11.80 10.79 -10.94
C ARG A 145 10.86 11.47 -11.91
N GLN A 146 11.42 12.07 -12.94
CA GLN A 146 10.69 12.67 -14.02
C GLN A 146 9.63 11.68 -14.53
N ARG A 147 8.36 12.06 -14.52
CA ARG A 147 7.26 11.21 -14.98
C ARG A 147 7.35 11.07 -16.49
N ARG A 148 7.34 9.85 -16.97
CA ARG A 148 7.40 9.56 -18.40
C ARG A 148 5.99 9.57 -18.97
N VAL A 149 5.78 10.39 -19.98
CA VAL A 149 4.48 10.69 -20.56
C VAL A 149 4.39 10.13 -21.97
N ALA A 150 3.34 9.36 -22.26
CA ALA A 150 2.94 9.06 -23.63
C ALA A 150 1.94 10.13 -24.09
N ILE A 151 2.24 10.77 -25.20
CA ILE A 151 1.37 11.79 -25.80
C ILE A 151 0.54 11.13 -26.87
N VAL A 152 -0.78 11.20 -26.77
CA VAL A 152 -1.71 10.64 -27.75
C VAL A 152 -2.20 11.72 -28.68
N GLY A 153 -1.91 11.52 -29.95
CA GLY A 153 -2.19 12.44 -31.04
C GLY A 153 -0.95 13.19 -31.53
N ALA A 154 -0.55 12.95 -32.77
CA ALA A 154 0.52 13.65 -33.47
C ALA A 154 0.09 15.07 -33.89
N THR A 155 -0.63 15.78 -33.03
CA THR A 155 -1.23 17.07 -33.27
C THR A 155 -0.25 18.24 -33.04
N ALA A 156 -0.60 19.43 -33.54
CA ALA A 156 0.15 20.64 -33.25
C ALA A 156 0.23 20.92 -31.72
N TYR A 157 -0.83 20.56 -30.99
CA TYR A 157 -0.88 20.75 -29.52
C TYR A 157 0.00 19.73 -28.78
N GLY A 158 0.09 18.49 -29.27
CA GLY A 158 1.06 17.50 -28.80
C GLY A 158 2.51 17.93 -28.99
N ARG A 159 2.83 18.56 -30.12
CA ARG A 159 4.15 19.15 -30.35
C ARG A 159 4.49 20.26 -29.36
N VAL A 160 3.52 21.12 -29.05
CA VAL A 160 3.71 22.17 -28.02
C VAL A 160 3.98 21.56 -26.64
N ALA A 161 3.29 20.45 -26.28
CA ALA A 161 3.54 19.76 -25.02
C ALA A 161 4.96 19.18 -24.95
N ILE A 162 5.43 18.53 -26.03
CA ILE A 162 6.81 18.01 -26.14
C ILE A 162 7.82 19.16 -26.01
N GLN A 163 7.63 20.24 -26.76
CA GLN A 163 8.53 21.38 -26.73
C GLN A 163 8.64 22.00 -25.34
N ARG A 164 7.51 22.12 -24.60
CA ARG A 164 7.52 22.61 -23.22
C ARG A 164 8.28 21.68 -22.27
N MET A 165 8.13 20.36 -22.41
CA MET A 165 8.90 19.40 -21.62
C MET A 165 10.40 19.49 -21.91
N GLN A 166 10.78 19.75 -23.18
CA GLN A 166 12.18 19.89 -23.59
C GLN A 166 12.82 21.22 -23.12
N LEU A 167 12.03 22.28 -22.97
CA LEU A 167 12.51 23.57 -22.43
C LEU A 167 12.82 23.47 -20.94
N GLU A 168 12.23 22.48 -20.23
CA GLU A 168 12.50 22.23 -18.81
C GLU A 168 13.04 20.79 -18.59
N PRO A 169 14.29 20.49 -18.98
CA PRO A 169 14.84 19.13 -18.89
C PRO A 169 14.89 18.56 -17.46
N ALA A 170 14.93 19.43 -16.45
CA ALA A 170 14.85 19.05 -15.03
C ALA A 170 13.42 19.10 -14.48
N GLY A 171 12.42 19.36 -15.33
CA GLY A 171 11.01 19.44 -14.97
C GLY A 171 10.43 18.09 -14.56
N PRO A 172 9.17 18.09 -14.06
CA PRO A 172 8.53 16.91 -13.52
C PRO A 172 8.11 15.88 -14.58
N PHE A 173 8.13 16.24 -15.88
CA PHE A 173 7.64 15.40 -16.98
C PHE A 173 8.66 15.25 -18.10
N ALA A 174 8.69 14.06 -18.72
CA ALA A 174 9.47 13.78 -19.93
C ALA A 174 8.61 13.00 -20.94
N ALA A 175 8.63 13.38 -22.20
CA ALA A 175 7.96 12.63 -23.25
C ALA A 175 8.70 11.32 -23.52
N ALA A 176 8.01 10.19 -23.38
CA ALA A 176 8.55 8.85 -23.64
C ALA A 176 8.27 8.41 -25.10
N CYS A 177 7.05 8.63 -25.56
CA CYS A 177 6.63 8.33 -26.93
C CYS A 177 5.43 9.20 -27.32
N VAL A 178 5.19 9.30 -28.61
CA VAL A 178 3.93 9.79 -29.18
C VAL A 178 3.16 8.58 -29.71
N PHE A 179 1.92 8.43 -29.30
CA PHE A 179 1.04 7.39 -29.82
C PHE A 179 0.01 7.99 -30.78
N ASP A 180 -0.06 7.45 -31.99
CA ASP A 180 -1.11 7.82 -32.94
C ASP A 180 -1.53 6.59 -33.74
N ASP A 181 -2.79 6.17 -33.58
CA ASP A 181 -3.37 5.03 -34.31
C ASP A 181 -3.98 5.42 -35.66
N ASP A 182 -3.75 6.66 -36.11
CA ASP A 182 -4.07 7.11 -37.46
C ASP A 182 -2.86 6.92 -38.39
N ALA A 183 -2.96 5.95 -39.28
CA ALA A 183 -1.87 5.58 -40.18
C ALA A 183 -1.34 6.74 -41.06
N SER A 184 -2.18 7.75 -41.31
CA SER A 184 -1.77 8.94 -42.07
C SER A 184 -0.90 9.90 -41.27
N ALA A 185 -1.13 9.96 -39.96
CA ALA A 185 -0.38 10.81 -39.04
C ALA A 185 0.92 10.12 -38.56
N ALA A 186 0.87 8.81 -38.33
CA ALA A 186 2.02 8.00 -37.92
C ALA A 186 3.06 7.83 -39.05
N ALA A 187 2.60 7.65 -40.30
CA ALA A 187 3.49 7.51 -41.47
C ALA A 187 4.24 8.81 -41.85
N ALA A 188 3.83 9.95 -41.33
CA ALA A 188 4.42 11.24 -41.68
C ALA A 188 5.69 11.57 -40.87
N ALA A 189 6.01 10.88 -39.78
CA ALA A 189 7.22 11.14 -39.01
C ALA A 189 7.59 9.97 -38.09
N ASP A 190 8.79 9.41 -38.26
CA ASP A 190 9.37 8.45 -37.29
C ASP A 190 9.57 9.02 -35.88
N ALA A 191 9.65 10.35 -35.77
CA ALA A 191 9.81 11.07 -34.51
C ALA A 191 9.21 12.49 -34.55
N ILE A 192 8.59 12.91 -33.48
CA ILE A 192 8.10 14.28 -33.29
C ILE A 192 8.93 14.95 -32.18
N GLY A 193 9.70 15.98 -32.57
CA GLY A 193 10.59 16.64 -31.61
C GLY A 193 11.62 15.70 -30.99
N GLY A 194 12.08 14.70 -31.72
CA GLY A 194 13.03 13.68 -31.23
C GLY A 194 12.39 12.57 -30.37
N VAL A 195 11.07 12.59 -30.20
CA VAL A 195 10.32 11.56 -29.45
C VAL A 195 9.76 10.54 -30.44
N PRO A 196 9.99 9.22 -30.24
CA PRO A 196 9.53 8.19 -31.16
C PRO A 196 8.00 8.16 -31.27
N VAL A 197 7.50 7.92 -32.49
CA VAL A 197 6.07 7.72 -32.74
C VAL A 197 5.79 6.22 -32.78
N ILE A 198 4.75 5.78 -32.11
CA ILE A 198 4.25 4.40 -32.10
C ILE A 198 2.78 4.39 -32.51
N ASP A 199 2.36 3.41 -33.28
CA ASP A 199 1.00 3.20 -33.76
C ASP A 199 0.35 1.91 -33.21
N ASP A 200 1.17 1.05 -32.57
CA ASP A 200 0.72 -0.23 -32.05
C ASP A 200 0.23 -0.14 -30.60
N TRP A 201 -1.04 -0.48 -30.37
CA TRP A 201 -1.66 -0.60 -29.06
C TRP A 201 -0.98 -1.63 -28.14
N VAL A 202 -0.43 -2.71 -28.73
CA VAL A 202 0.25 -3.75 -27.95
C VAL A 202 1.57 -3.21 -27.39
N ALA A 203 2.29 -2.42 -28.21
CA ALA A 203 3.52 -1.75 -27.78
C ALA A 203 3.23 -0.73 -26.66
N LEU A 204 2.22 0.12 -26.82
CA LEU A 204 1.82 1.10 -25.82
C LEU A 204 1.48 0.42 -24.48
N ARG A 205 0.64 -0.62 -24.50
CA ARG A 205 0.27 -1.37 -23.30
C ARG A 205 1.47 -2.07 -22.65
N ARG A 206 2.39 -2.59 -23.45
CA ARG A 206 3.63 -3.21 -22.93
C ARG A 206 4.47 -2.19 -22.18
N MET A 207 4.65 -0.99 -22.72
CA MET A 207 5.39 0.09 -22.08
C MET A 207 4.70 0.56 -20.79
N ILE A 208 3.37 0.67 -20.76
CA ILE A 208 2.60 1.00 -19.56
C ILE A 208 2.80 -0.08 -18.48
N ARG A 209 2.60 -1.35 -18.81
CA ARG A 209 2.76 -2.48 -17.90
C ARG A 209 4.20 -2.68 -17.43
N GLY A 210 5.17 -2.37 -18.28
CA GLY A 210 6.60 -2.35 -17.97
C GLY A 210 7.01 -1.20 -17.05
N GLY A 211 6.07 -0.26 -16.76
CA GLY A 211 6.34 0.94 -15.98
C GLY A 211 7.28 1.90 -16.71
N GLU A 212 7.30 1.89 -18.03
CA GLU A 212 8.03 2.84 -18.87
C GLU A 212 7.24 4.12 -19.12
N ILE A 213 5.92 4.10 -18.90
CA ILE A 213 4.99 5.21 -19.01
C ILE A 213 4.28 5.35 -17.67
N ASP A 214 4.32 6.56 -17.12
CA ASP A 214 3.67 6.91 -15.86
C ASP A 214 2.32 7.62 -16.10
N GLU A 215 2.22 8.38 -17.20
CA GLU A 215 1.01 9.14 -17.57
C GLU A 215 0.75 9.07 -19.08
N VAL A 216 -0.52 9.17 -19.47
CA VAL A 216 -0.95 9.31 -20.87
C VAL A 216 -1.70 10.63 -21.02
N TRP A 217 -1.22 11.48 -21.93
CA TRP A 217 -1.80 12.79 -22.20
C TRP A 217 -2.49 12.79 -23.55
N LEU A 218 -3.82 12.97 -23.54
CA LEU A 218 -4.62 13.08 -24.75
C LEU A 218 -4.57 14.52 -25.25
N THR A 219 -3.92 14.75 -26.39
CA THR A 219 -3.80 16.08 -27.02
C THR A 219 -4.68 16.21 -28.25
N LEU A 220 -5.69 15.33 -28.36
CA LEU A 220 -6.66 15.33 -29.44
C LEU A 220 -7.65 16.49 -29.33
N PRO A 221 -8.06 17.11 -30.46
CA PRO A 221 -9.15 18.08 -30.46
C PRO A 221 -10.45 17.48 -29.93
N MET A 222 -11.27 18.29 -29.24
CA MET A 222 -12.57 17.85 -28.73
C MET A 222 -13.53 17.36 -29.82
N SER A 223 -13.34 17.78 -31.07
CA SER A 223 -14.07 17.27 -32.23
C SER A 223 -13.88 15.76 -32.48
N HIS A 224 -12.79 15.17 -31.92
CA HIS A 224 -12.53 13.73 -32.01
C HIS A 224 -13.05 12.96 -30.78
N GLU A 225 -14.22 13.32 -30.26
CA GLU A 225 -14.82 12.73 -29.07
C GLU A 225 -14.88 11.20 -29.12
N SER A 226 -15.31 10.63 -30.24
CA SER A 226 -15.38 9.17 -30.43
C SER A 226 -14.02 8.46 -30.27
N ARG A 227 -12.95 9.10 -30.74
CA ARG A 227 -11.59 8.62 -30.62
C ARG A 227 -11.09 8.76 -29.17
N ILE A 228 -11.35 9.88 -28.52
CA ILE A 228 -11.05 10.09 -27.09
C ILE A 228 -11.73 9.02 -26.24
N GLN A 229 -13.04 8.78 -26.47
CA GLN A 229 -13.79 7.75 -25.74
C GLN A 229 -13.26 6.34 -26.00
N ARG A 230 -12.84 6.03 -27.24
CA ARG A 230 -12.20 4.74 -27.55
C ARG A 230 -10.92 4.56 -26.77
N ILE A 231 -10.03 5.56 -26.76
CA ILE A 231 -8.76 5.52 -26.04
C ILE A 231 -8.97 5.32 -24.53
N VAL A 232 -9.92 6.07 -23.96
CA VAL A 232 -10.29 5.92 -22.54
C VAL A 232 -10.78 4.50 -22.23
N ARG A 233 -11.58 3.90 -23.13
CA ARG A 233 -12.05 2.51 -22.98
C ARG A 233 -10.90 1.50 -23.10
N GLU A 234 -10.00 1.67 -24.08
CA GLU A 234 -8.87 0.78 -24.31
C GLU A 234 -7.87 0.78 -23.15
N LEU A 235 -7.70 1.92 -22.47
CA LEU A 235 -6.78 2.08 -21.35
C LEU A 235 -7.45 1.98 -19.96
N ARG A 236 -8.76 1.70 -19.89
CA ARG A 236 -9.49 1.66 -18.62
C ARG A 236 -9.00 0.60 -17.64
N ASP A 237 -8.45 -0.50 -18.16
CA ASP A 237 -7.93 -1.62 -17.37
C ASP A 237 -6.44 -1.48 -17.07
N GLU A 238 -5.78 -0.46 -17.64
CA GLU A 238 -4.39 -0.12 -17.36
C GLU A 238 -4.31 0.87 -16.19
N PHE A 239 -3.33 0.66 -15.29
CA PHE A 239 -3.16 1.50 -14.09
C PHE A 239 -2.31 2.74 -14.38
N VAL A 240 -2.61 3.45 -15.46
CA VAL A 240 -1.93 4.66 -15.91
C VAL A 240 -2.80 5.90 -15.67
N GLU A 241 -2.20 7.03 -15.33
CA GLU A 241 -2.91 8.31 -15.20
C GLU A 241 -3.25 8.85 -16.60
N LEU A 242 -4.51 9.14 -16.83
CA LEU A 242 -5.02 9.70 -18.09
C LEU A 242 -5.40 11.17 -17.90
N ARG A 243 -4.80 12.05 -18.70
CA ARG A 243 -5.15 13.48 -18.72
C ARG A 243 -5.58 13.88 -20.12
N LEU A 244 -6.66 14.62 -20.22
CA LEU A 244 -7.05 15.31 -21.44
C LEU A 244 -6.50 16.74 -21.38
N LEU A 245 -5.69 17.11 -22.37
CA LEU A 245 -5.20 18.45 -22.61
C LEU A 245 -6.00 19.04 -23.78
N PRO A 246 -7.13 19.69 -23.53
CA PRO A 246 -7.92 20.31 -24.60
C PRO A 246 -7.22 21.55 -25.14
N ASP A 247 -7.24 21.76 -26.45
CA ASP A 247 -6.77 23.02 -27.04
C ASP A 247 -7.84 24.10 -26.77
N VAL A 248 -7.72 24.72 -25.60
CA VAL A 248 -8.68 25.77 -25.15
C VAL A 248 -8.35 27.16 -25.67
N ARG A 249 -7.35 27.34 -26.54
CA ARG A 249 -7.02 28.65 -27.11
C ARG A 249 -8.19 29.26 -27.87
N GLN A 250 -9.16 28.44 -28.28
CA GLN A 250 -10.41 28.85 -28.93
C GLN A 250 -11.60 28.93 -27.98
N MET A 251 -11.46 28.52 -26.71
CA MET A 251 -12.55 28.51 -25.73
C MET A 251 -12.25 29.54 -24.63
N ALA A 252 -13.02 30.63 -24.62
CA ALA A 252 -12.91 31.69 -23.64
C ALA A 252 -13.53 31.36 -22.26
N VAL A 253 -13.54 30.11 -21.83
CA VAL A 253 -14.09 29.71 -20.51
C VAL A 253 -13.39 28.45 -20.03
N VAL A 254 -12.81 28.43 -18.82
CA VAL A 254 -13.11 27.51 -17.73
C VAL A 254 -12.11 27.62 -16.60
N GLU A 255 -12.54 28.20 -15.51
CA GLU A 255 -11.66 28.46 -14.36
C GLU A 255 -11.79 27.47 -13.18
N ARG A 256 -12.48 26.36 -13.22
CA ARG A 256 -12.77 25.64 -11.95
C ARG A 256 -12.52 24.15 -11.84
N SER A 257 -12.12 23.45 -12.90
CA SER A 257 -11.85 21.99 -12.80
C SER A 257 -10.59 21.52 -13.54
N ALA A 258 -9.84 22.43 -14.14
CA ALA A 258 -8.62 22.10 -14.84
C ALA A 258 -7.41 22.22 -13.90
N THR A 259 -6.56 21.20 -13.88
CA THR A 259 -5.24 21.30 -13.27
C THR A 259 -4.28 21.93 -14.30
N ASP A 260 -3.44 22.84 -13.86
CA ASP A 260 -2.38 23.37 -14.73
C ASP A 260 -1.25 22.36 -14.84
N VAL A 261 -0.87 22.04 -16.07
CA VAL A 261 0.28 21.16 -16.36
C VAL A 261 1.15 21.86 -17.38
N LEU A 262 2.32 22.33 -16.95
CA LEU A 262 3.26 23.10 -17.80
C LEU A 262 2.59 24.35 -18.43
N GLY A 263 1.75 25.06 -17.69
CA GLY A 263 0.99 26.21 -18.20
C GLY A 263 -0.08 25.86 -19.23
N MET A 264 -0.52 24.59 -19.26
CA MET A 264 -1.61 24.11 -20.09
C MET A 264 -2.75 23.56 -19.22
N PRO A 265 -4.02 23.94 -19.48
CA PRO A 265 -5.12 23.36 -18.75
C PRO A 265 -5.27 21.87 -19.06
N ALA A 266 -5.40 21.06 -18.03
CA ALA A 266 -5.57 19.62 -18.15
C ALA A 266 -6.79 19.14 -17.36
N ILE A 267 -7.59 18.27 -17.97
CA ILE A 267 -8.71 17.61 -17.32
C ILE A 267 -8.30 16.20 -16.94
N ASN A 268 -8.40 15.87 -15.67
CA ASN A 268 -8.09 14.53 -15.18
C ASN A 268 -9.23 13.57 -15.52
N LEU A 269 -8.99 12.64 -16.44
CA LEU A 269 -9.98 11.62 -16.83
C LEU A 269 -9.93 10.39 -15.94
N ALA A 270 -8.73 10.02 -15.50
CA ALA A 270 -8.49 8.88 -14.63
C ALA A 270 -7.23 9.12 -13.80
N THR A 271 -7.41 9.57 -12.58
CA THR A 271 -6.32 9.81 -11.62
C THR A 271 -6.62 9.10 -10.30
N THR A 272 -5.58 8.83 -9.54
CA THR A 272 -5.76 8.40 -8.14
C THR A 272 -6.29 9.59 -7.34
N PRO A 273 -7.45 9.48 -6.67
CA PRO A 273 -8.20 10.63 -6.13
C PRO A 273 -7.61 11.22 -4.84
N ARG A 274 -6.27 11.21 -4.65
CA ARG A 274 -5.67 11.66 -3.39
C ARG A 274 -4.33 12.36 -3.60
N SER A 275 -4.13 13.44 -2.86
CA SER A 275 -2.82 14.08 -2.74
C SER A 275 -1.82 13.18 -1.97
N ALA A 276 -0.53 13.32 -2.25
CA ALA A 276 0.50 12.55 -1.55
C ALA A 276 0.45 12.71 -0.02
N PRO A 277 0.25 13.91 0.57
CA PRO A 277 0.15 14.08 2.03
C PRO A 277 -1.02 13.31 2.65
N GLU A 278 -2.19 13.32 2.00
CA GLU A 278 -3.38 12.59 2.48
C GLU A 278 -3.18 11.08 2.48
N LEU A 279 -2.52 10.56 1.45
CA LEU A 279 -2.15 9.14 1.40
C LEU A 279 -1.20 8.76 2.53
N TRP A 280 -0.24 9.61 2.88
CA TRP A 280 0.68 9.37 3.99
C TRP A 280 -0.02 9.34 5.34
N ALA A 281 -0.91 10.31 5.60
CA ALA A 281 -1.71 10.36 6.81
C ALA A 281 -2.57 9.09 6.95
N LYS A 282 -3.23 8.66 5.86
CA LYS A 282 -3.98 7.41 5.81
C LYS A 282 -3.11 6.20 6.12
N PHE A 283 -1.92 6.11 5.54
CA PHE A 283 -1.02 4.97 5.75
C PHE A 283 -0.48 4.91 7.18
N ALA A 284 -0.18 6.05 7.78
CA ALA A 284 0.24 6.11 9.17
C ALA A 284 -0.90 5.68 10.09
N PHE A 285 -2.11 6.21 9.88
CA PHE A 285 -3.29 5.83 10.65
C PHE A 285 -3.57 4.32 10.55
N ASP A 286 -3.61 3.75 9.34
CA ASP A 286 -3.89 2.33 9.14
C ASP A 286 -2.93 1.44 9.95
N ARG A 287 -1.65 1.78 9.99
CA ARG A 287 -0.65 1.00 10.72
C ARG A 287 -0.75 1.17 12.23
N LEU A 288 -0.91 2.41 12.68
CA LEU A 288 -1.10 2.68 14.11
C LEU A 288 -2.35 1.97 14.63
N PHE A 289 -3.44 2.03 13.88
CA PHE A 289 -4.68 1.33 14.19
C PHE A 289 -4.48 -0.19 14.22
N ALA A 290 -3.77 -0.75 13.22
CA ALA A 290 -3.48 -2.18 13.17
C ALA A 290 -2.64 -2.65 14.37
N VAL A 291 -1.63 -1.88 14.79
CA VAL A 291 -0.83 -2.16 15.99
C VAL A 291 -1.71 -2.09 17.24
N ALA A 292 -2.49 -1.02 17.39
CA ALA A 292 -3.39 -0.82 18.55
C ALA A 292 -4.42 -1.94 18.68
N VAL A 293 -4.87 -2.51 17.57
CA VAL A 293 -5.81 -3.64 17.55
C VAL A 293 -5.08 -4.98 17.76
N LEU A 294 -3.93 -5.21 17.10
CA LEU A 294 -3.21 -6.47 17.19
C LEU A 294 -2.67 -6.76 18.59
N ILE A 295 -2.11 -5.76 19.29
CA ILE A 295 -1.51 -5.97 20.62
C ILE A 295 -2.50 -6.63 21.59
N PRO A 296 -3.70 -6.06 21.86
CA PRO A 296 -4.67 -6.69 22.76
C PRO A 296 -5.27 -7.99 22.20
N LEU A 297 -5.27 -8.17 20.85
CA LEU A 297 -5.81 -9.37 20.23
C LEU A 297 -4.81 -10.54 20.15
N LEU A 298 -3.52 -10.33 20.41
CA LEU A 298 -2.51 -11.40 20.33
C LEU A 298 -2.88 -12.65 21.15
N PRO A 299 -3.32 -12.55 22.44
CA PRO A 299 -3.74 -13.74 23.20
C PRO A 299 -4.91 -14.47 22.53
N LEU A 300 -5.92 -13.73 22.06
CA LEU A 300 -7.07 -14.30 21.38
C LEU A 300 -6.63 -14.98 20.06
N LEU A 301 -5.77 -14.34 19.28
CA LEU A 301 -5.24 -14.94 18.04
C LEU A 301 -4.49 -16.24 18.30
N ALA A 302 -3.73 -16.33 19.39
CA ALA A 302 -3.05 -17.55 19.82
C ALA A 302 -4.05 -18.66 20.17
N VAL A 303 -5.09 -18.37 20.95
CA VAL A 303 -6.15 -19.32 21.29
C VAL A 303 -6.88 -19.82 20.03
N LEU A 304 -7.25 -18.91 19.14
CA LEU A 304 -7.91 -19.27 17.87
C LEU A 304 -6.98 -20.10 16.97
N ALA A 305 -5.68 -19.80 16.94
CA ALA A 305 -4.68 -20.57 16.19
C ALA A 305 -4.61 -22.02 16.69
N ILE A 306 -4.58 -22.22 18.00
CA ILE A 306 -4.61 -23.54 18.65
C ILE A 306 -5.92 -24.27 18.30
N ALA A 307 -7.07 -23.61 18.46
CA ALA A 307 -8.37 -24.19 18.14
C ALA A 307 -8.46 -24.64 16.67
N VAL A 308 -7.98 -23.83 15.73
CA VAL A 308 -7.92 -24.19 14.30
C VAL A 308 -6.98 -25.37 14.06
N LYS A 309 -5.82 -25.42 14.74
CA LYS A 309 -4.85 -26.51 14.60
C LYS A 309 -5.43 -27.83 15.10
N LEU A 310 -6.15 -27.80 16.21
CA LEU A 310 -6.79 -28.99 16.81
C LEU A 310 -8.03 -29.44 16.01
N SER A 311 -8.71 -28.54 15.30
CA SER A 311 -9.95 -28.88 14.56
C SER A 311 -9.72 -29.72 13.30
N SER A 312 -8.56 -29.63 12.68
CA SER A 312 -8.19 -30.41 11.49
C SER A 312 -6.69 -30.34 11.17
N PRO A 313 -6.08 -31.36 10.52
CA PRO A 313 -4.68 -31.32 10.13
C PRO A 313 -4.40 -30.24 9.07
N GLY A 314 -3.20 -29.63 9.12
CA GLY A 314 -2.73 -28.66 8.14
C GLY A 314 -2.31 -27.27 8.74
N PRO A 315 -2.07 -26.25 7.90
CA PRO A 315 -1.63 -24.93 8.34
C PRO A 315 -2.76 -24.20 9.08
N VAL A 316 -2.41 -23.34 10.06
CA VAL A 316 -3.36 -22.52 10.81
C VAL A 316 -3.95 -21.41 9.95
N LEU A 317 -3.09 -20.78 9.14
CA LEU A 317 -3.49 -19.68 8.25
C LEU A 317 -3.78 -20.20 6.85
N PHE A 318 -4.87 -19.72 6.30
CA PHE A 318 -5.22 -19.81 4.88
C PHE A 318 -4.69 -18.59 4.16
N ARG A 319 -4.03 -18.81 3.01
CA ARG A 319 -3.46 -17.79 2.16
C ARG A 319 -4.09 -17.88 0.79
N GLN A 320 -4.58 -16.77 0.27
CA GLN A 320 -5.15 -16.70 -1.08
C GLN A 320 -4.63 -15.46 -1.79
N ARG A 321 -4.29 -15.60 -3.07
CA ARG A 321 -3.85 -14.47 -3.90
C ARG A 321 -5.02 -13.54 -4.17
N ARG A 322 -4.78 -12.25 -4.05
CA ARG A 322 -5.72 -11.15 -4.31
C ARG A 322 -4.99 -10.03 -5.02
N LYS A 323 -5.71 -9.20 -5.78
CA LYS A 323 -5.16 -7.95 -6.31
C LYS A 323 -5.24 -6.86 -5.25
N GLY A 324 -4.16 -6.14 -5.07
CA GLY A 324 -4.02 -4.95 -4.24
C GLY A 324 -3.99 -3.68 -5.08
N VAL A 325 -3.35 -2.63 -4.56
CA VAL A 325 -3.19 -1.35 -5.27
C VAL A 325 -2.43 -1.57 -6.58
N ASP A 326 -2.87 -0.88 -7.62
CA ASP A 326 -2.34 -0.94 -8.99
C ASP A 326 -2.29 -2.38 -9.55
N GLY A 327 -3.24 -3.23 -9.13
CA GLY A 327 -3.33 -4.61 -9.58
C GLY A 327 -2.24 -5.54 -9.05
N ARG A 328 -1.35 -5.10 -8.18
CA ARG A 328 -0.26 -5.92 -7.61
C ARG A 328 -0.83 -7.04 -6.76
N GLU A 329 -0.36 -8.25 -6.98
CA GLU A 329 -0.82 -9.40 -6.21
C GLU A 329 -0.24 -9.43 -4.80
N PHE A 330 -1.07 -9.84 -3.84
CA PHE A 330 -0.66 -10.13 -2.47
C PHE A 330 -1.41 -11.32 -1.92
N HIS A 331 -0.96 -11.88 -0.79
CA HIS A 331 -1.63 -12.95 -0.10
C HIS A 331 -2.45 -12.42 1.06
N ILE A 332 -3.79 -12.53 0.97
CA ILE A 332 -4.66 -12.25 2.10
C ILE A 332 -4.51 -13.34 3.15
N LEU A 333 -4.43 -12.96 4.42
CA LEU A 333 -4.28 -13.86 5.56
C LEU A 333 -5.63 -14.04 6.25
N LYS A 334 -6.03 -15.29 6.46
CA LYS A 334 -7.22 -15.67 7.25
C LYS A 334 -6.94 -16.91 8.10
N PHE A 335 -7.69 -17.11 9.16
CA PHE A 335 -7.69 -18.43 9.78
C PHE A 335 -8.32 -19.46 8.84
N ARG A 336 -7.77 -20.66 8.84
CA ARG A 336 -8.34 -21.75 8.07
C ARG A 336 -9.67 -22.20 8.70
N THR A 337 -10.74 -22.14 7.92
CA THR A 337 -12.10 -22.52 8.33
C THR A 337 -12.59 -23.82 7.69
N MET A 338 -11.83 -24.35 6.74
CA MET A 338 -12.16 -25.57 5.97
C MET A 338 -11.04 -26.61 6.09
N ARG A 339 -11.40 -27.87 5.94
CA ARG A 339 -10.43 -28.97 5.80
C ARG A 339 -9.61 -28.77 4.53
N VAL A 340 -8.32 -29.12 4.59
CA VAL A 340 -7.45 -29.06 3.42
C VAL A 340 -7.96 -30.09 2.39
N HIS A 341 -8.25 -29.65 1.19
CA HIS A 341 -8.63 -30.48 0.06
C HIS A 341 -7.78 -30.10 -1.15
N ARG A 342 -7.54 -31.06 -2.03
CA ARG A 342 -6.85 -30.79 -3.29
C ARG A 342 -7.82 -30.02 -4.18
N ALA A 343 -7.55 -28.73 -4.37
CA ALA A 343 -8.26 -27.90 -5.33
C ALA A 343 -7.88 -28.33 -6.75
N GLN A 344 -8.84 -28.42 -7.65
CA GLN A 344 -8.54 -28.54 -9.07
C GLN A 344 -7.93 -27.20 -9.55
N PRO A 345 -6.81 -27.22 -10.27
CA PRO A 345 -6.21 -26.00 -10.80
C PRO A 345 -7.23 -25.20 -11.65
N GLY A 346 -7.34 -23.90 -11.40
CA GLY A 346 -8.21 -22.99 -12.16
C GLY A 346 -9.68 -22.93 -11.73
N VAL A 347 -10.14 -23.76 -10.79
CA VAL A 347 -11.52 -23.74 -10.29
C VAL A 347 -11.56 -23.30 -8.84
N VAL A 348 -11.87 -22.00 -8.60
CA VAL A 348 -12.18 -21.54 -7.23
C VAL A 348 -13.66 -21.68 -6.97
N ARG A 349 -14.03 -22.79 -6.32
CA ARG A 349 -15.41 -23.00 -5.86
C ARG A 349 -15.68 -22.10 -4.67
N GLN A 350 -16.55 -21.11 -4.85
CA GLN A 350 -17.00 -20.25 -3.76
C GLN A 350 -17.69 -21.08 -2.68
N ALA A 351 -17.35 -20.83 -1.40
CA ALA A 351 -17.96 -21.56 -0.30
C ALA A 351 -19.44 -21.21 -0.18
N SER A 352 -20.31 -22.23 -0.19
CA SER A 352 -21.75 -22.08 0.07
C SER A 352 -22.06 -22.05 1.56
N ARG A 353 -23.31 -21.67 1.92
CA ARG A 353 -23.74 -21.53 3.32
C ARG A 353 -23.63 -22.83 4.15
N ASN A 354 -23.77 -24.01 3.52
CA ASN A 354 -23.69 -25.35 4.15
C ASN A 354 -22.60 -26.20 3.51
N ASP A 355 -21.43 -25.65 3.29
CA ASP A 355 -20.33 -26.39 2.68
C ASP A 355 -19.76 -27.44 3.63
N ALA A 356 -19.83 -28.70 3.24
CA ALA A 356 -19.37 -29.85 4.05
C ALA A 356 -17.87 -29.83 4.41
N ARG A 357 -17.09 -28.98 3.73
CA ARG A 357 -15.66 -28.79 4.01
C ARG A 357 -15.42 -27.95 5.26
N VAL A 358 -16.41 -27.20 5.73
CA VAL A 358 -16.28 -26.29 6.87
C VAL A 358 -16.20 -27.09 8.17
N THR A 359 -15.18 -26.79 8.99
CA THR A 359 -15.05 -27.41 10.32
C THR A 359 -16.00 -26.73 11.32
N PRO A 360 -16.40 -27.39 12.43
CA PRO A 360 -17.22 -26.75 13.47
C PRO A 360 -16.60 -25.44 14.01
N VAL A 361 -15.29 -25.44 14.28
CA VAL A 361 -14.54 -24.25 14.66
C VAL A 361 -14.57 -23.22 13.52
N GLY A 362 -14.40 -23.65 12.28
CA GLY A 362 -14.47 -22.79 11.11
C GLY A 362 -15.84 -22.15 10.92
N ALA A 363 -16.93 -22.86 11.19
CA ALA A 363 -18.28 -22.31 11.15
C ALA A 363 -18.48 -21.19 12.19
N PHE A 364 -17.98 -21.40 13.41
CA PHE A 364 -17.98 -20.38 14.45
C PHE A 364 -17.18 -19.14 14.02
N LEU A 365 -15.94 -19.33 13.55
CA LEU A 365 -15.06 -18.24 13.10
C LEU A 365 -15.70 -17.41 11.98
N ARG A 366 -16.32 -18.04 10.99
CA ARG A 366 -17.03 -17.34 9.89
C ARG A 366 -18.23 -16.56 10.37
N ARG A 367 -19.06 -17.16 11.23
CA ARG A 367 -20.24 -16.49 11.79
C ARG A 367 -19.88 -15.25 12.60
N THR A 368 -18.75 -15.28 13.30
CA THR A 368 -18.24 -14.17 14.13
C THR A 368 -17.26 -13.27 13.38
N SER A 369 -16.89 -13.61 12.13
CA SER A 369 -15.84 -12.93 11.32
C SER A 369 -14.46 -12.92 11.98
N LEU A 370 -14.22 -13.75 12.97
CA LEU A 370 -12.92 -13.90 13.64
C LEU A 370 -11.87 -14.54 12.70
N ASP A 371 -12.30 -15.24 11.67
CA ASP A 371 -11.42 -15.77 10.64
C ASP A 371 -10.67 -14.67 9.86
N GLU A 372 -11.19 -13.45 9.82
CA GLU A 372 -10.60 -12.33 9.11
C GLU A 372 -9.60 -11.50 9.96
N LEU A 373 -9.50 -11.76 11.28
CA LEU A 373 -8.56 -11.04 12.16
C LEU A 373 -7.09 -11.03 11.68
N PRO A 374 -6.55 -12.13 11.10
CA PRO A 374 -5.18 -12.11 10.57
C PRO A 374 -4.95 -11.09 9.45
N GLN A 375 -6.00 -10.51 8.83
CA GLN A 375 -5.85 -9.45 7.84
C GLN A 375 -5.24 -8.16 8.42
N PHE A 376 -5.30 -7.95 9.74
CA PHE A 376 -4.60 -6.83 10.38
C PHE A 376 -3.08 -6.91 10.18
N PHE A 377 -2.50 -8.11 10.02
CA PHE A 377 -1.12 -8.25 9.59
C PHE A 377 -0.90 -7.76 8.14
N ASN A 378 -1.87 -7.98 7.23
CA ASN A 378 -1.79 -7.42 5.88
C ASN A 378 -1.86 -5.88 5.90
N VAL A 379 -2.65 -5.29 6.81
CA VAL A 379 -2.67 -3.83 7.01
C VAL A 379 -1.33 -3.35 7.55
N LEU A 380 -0.81 -4.01 8.57
CA LEU A 380 0.49 -3.68 9.16
C LEU A 380 1.62 -3.75 8.13
N PHE A 381 1.63 -4.75 7.25
CA PHE A 381 2.60 -4.87 6.15
C PHE A 381 2.32 -3.93 4.97
N GLY A 382 1.24 -3.12 5.03
CA GLY A 382 0.90 -2.14 4.02
C GLY A 382 0.31 -2.71 2.74
N GLN A 383 -0.07 -3.98 2.73
CA GLN A 383 -0.75 -4.66 1.62
C GLN A 383 -2.24 -4.31 1.56
N MET A 384 -2.83 -4.01 2.74
CA MET A 384 -4.22 -3.60 2.91
C MET A 384 -4.32 -2.31 3.71
N SER A 385 -5.51 -1.76 3.77
CA SER A 385 -5.94 -0.65 4.62
C SER A 385 -7.01 -1.16 5.60
N VAL A 386 -7.24 -0.45 6.69
CA VAL A 386 -8.38 -0.72 7.57
C VAL A 386 -9.69 -0.52 6.80
N VAL A 387 -9.80 0.62 6.09
CA VAL A 387 -10.98 0.98 5.30
C VAL A 387 -10.60 1.11 3.82
N GLY A 388 -11.34 0.41 2.96
CA GLY A 388 -11.15 0.44 1.51
C GLY A 388 -12.06 -0.56 0.78
N PRO A 389 -12.01 -0.62 -0.55
CA PRO A 389 -12.71 -1.64 -1.34
C PRO A 389 -12.31 -3.05 -0.91
N ARG A 390 -13.28 -3.97 -0.82
CA ARG A 390 -12.97 -5.37 -0.44
C ARG A 390 -12.20 -6.08 -1.56
N PRO A 391 -11.06 -6.75 -1.27
CA PRO A 391 -10.29 -7.45 -2.29
C PRO A 391 -11.02 -8.72 -2.75
N HIS A 392 -11.16 -8.91 -4.05
CA HIS A 392 -11.77 -10.10 -4.64
C HIS A 392 -10.72 -11.16 -5.01
N ALA A 393 -11.16 -12.39 -5.26
CA ALA A 393 -10.32 -13.44 -5.83
C ALA A 393 -9.96 -13.07 -7.28
N ILE A 394 -8.75 -13.42 -7.71
CA ILE A 394 -8.25 -13.07 -9.05
C ILE A 394 -9.19 -13.62 -10.14
N GLU A 395 -9.69 -14.82 -9.92
CA GLU A 395 -10.61 -15.48 -10.84
C GLU A 395 -11.96 -14.75 -10.99
N HIS A 396 -12.39 -14.06 -9.94
CA HIS A 396 -13.58 -13.19 -9.99
C HIS A 396 -13.32 -11.90 -10.75
N ASP A 397 -12.11 -11.35 -10.63
CA ASP A 397 -11.75 -10.12 -11.33
C ASP A 397 -11.81 -10.32 -12.84
N ASP A 398 -11.28 -11.45 -13.34
CA ASP A 398 -11.27 -11.77 -14.77
C ASP A 398 -12.67 -11.92 -15.35
N PHE A 399 -13.63 -12.36 -14.54
CA PHE A 399 -15.04 -12.47 -14.93
C PHE A 399 -15.74 -11.09 -14.90
N TYR A 400 -15.64 -10.36 -13.76
CA TYR A 400 -16.44 -9.14 -13.58
C TYR A 400 -15.89 -7.92 -14.31
N ARG A 401 -14.59 -7.86 -14.65
CA ARG A 401 -14.02 -6.74 -15.42
C ARG A 401 -14.65 -6.56 -16.79
N GLN A 402 -15.20 -7.65 -17.36
CA GLN A 402 -15.86 -7.62 -18.67
C GLN A 402 -17.35 -7.20 -18.55
N LEU A 403 -17.96 -7.42 -17.38
CA LEU A 403 -19.40 -7.24 -17.16
C LEU A 403 -19.76 -5.97 -16.40
N VAL A 404 -18.81 -5.38 -15.68
CA VAL A 404 -19.06 -4.21 -14.82
C VAL A 404 -18.11 -3.09 -15.20
N ASP A 405 -18.69 -1.97 -15.66
CA ASP A 405 -17.91 -0.80 -15.99
C ASP A 405 -17.12 -0.26 -14.79
N CYS A 406 -15.91 0.22 -15.07
CA CYS A 406 -15.00 0.76 -14.06
C CYS A 406 -14.64 -0.23 -12.92
N TYR A 407 -14.86 -1.55 -13.11
CA TYR A 407 -14.57 -2.56 -12.10
C TYR A 407 -13.13 -2.48 -11.60
N MET A 408 -12.16 -2.30 -12.50
CA MET A 408 -10.72 -2.26 -12.17
C MET A 408 -10.30 -0.96 -11.46
N TYR A 409 -11.05 0.14 -11.58
CA TYR A 409 -10.74 1.40 -10.90
C TYR A 409 -10.67 1.26 -9.37
N ARG A 410 -11.38 0.29 -8.78
CA ARG A 410 -11.36 0.00 -7.35
C ARG A 410 -9.95 -0.37 -6.82
N TYR A 411 -9.07 -0.83 -7.70
CA TYR A 411 -7.68 -1.19 -7.37
C TYR A 411 -6.70 -0.01 -7.41
N ARG A 412 -7.16 1.21 -7.71
CA ARG A 412 -6.33 2.42 -7.57
C ARG A 412 -6.09 2.83 -6.11
N VAL A 413 -6.76 2.19 -5.16
CA VAL A 413 -6.54 2.35 -3.73
C VAL A 413 -6.30 1.00 -3.07
N ARG A 414 -5.71 1.02 -1.86
CA ARG A 414 -5.51 -0.23 -1.11
C ARG A 414 -6.83 -0.86 -0.73
N PRO A 415 -6.96 -2.19 -0.88
CA PRO A 415 -8.14 -2.91 -0.42
C PRO A 415 -8.26 -2.82 1.10
N GLY A 416 -9.50 -2.78 1.60
CA GLY A 416 -9.80 -2.66 3.02
C GLY A 416 -10.25 -3.97 3.67
N ILE A 417 -10.08 -4.06 5.00
CA ILE A 417 -10.73 -5.07 5.84
C ILE A 417 -12.23 -4.79 5.84
N THR A 418 -12.61 -3.52 6.03
CA THR A 418 -13.97 -3.02 5.89
C THR A 418 -14.04 -1.95 4.81
N GLY A 419 -15.26 -1.56 4.39
CA GLY A 419 -15.44 -0.56 3.35
C GLY A 419 -16.89 -0.11 3.23
N TRP A 420 -17.09 0.99 2.49
CA TRP A 420 -18.40 1.61 2.34
C TRP A 420 -19.46 0.65 1.76
N ALA A 421 -19.10 -0.15 0.77
CA ALA A 421 -19.98 -1.19 0.23
C ALA A 421 -20.38 -2.22 1.29
N GLN A 422 -19.43 -2.66 2.12
CA GLN A 422 -19.67 -3.68 3.13
C GLN A 422 -20.65 -3.21 4.22
N VAL A 423 -20.48 -1.98 4.73
CA VAL A 423 -21.39 -1.42 5.76
C VAL A 423 -22.77 -1.06 5.21
N ASN A 424 -22.93 -0.97 3.89
CA ASN A 424 -24.23 -0.78 3.22
C ASN A 424 -24.85 -2.09 2.72
N GLY A 425 -24.40 -3.25 3.23
CA GLY A 425 -25.05 -4.55 2.98
C GLY A 425 -24.47 -5.36 1.82
N TYR A 426 -23.48 -4.85 1.09
CA TYR A 426 -22.83 -5.57 -0.02
C TYR A 426 -21.59 -6.37 0.45
N ARG A 427 -21.69 -7.02 1.64
CA ARG A 427 -20.58 -7.78 2.24
C ARG A 427 -20.48 -9.21 1.71
N GLY A 428 -21.61 -9.86 1.49
CA GLY A 428 -21.71 -11.30 1.20
C GLY A 428 -21.37 -11.70 -0.25
N GLU A 429 -21.79 -12.89 -0.62
CA GLU A 429 -21.66 -13.46 -1.94
C GLU A 429 -22.42 -12.61 -2.97
N THR A 430 -21.77 -12.26 -4.08
CA THR A 430 -22.39 -11.55 -5.21
C THR A 430 -22.67 -12.54 -6.33
N ARG A 431 -23.87 -13.16 -6.30
CA ARG A 431 -24.28 -14.13 -7.33
C ARG A 431 -24.76 -13.43 -8.62
N LYS A 432 -25.20 -12.19 -8.51
CA LYS A 432 -25.78 -11.42 -9.63
C LYS A 432 -24.82 -10.32 -10.03
N VAL A 433 -24.71 -10.04 -11.33
CA VAL A 433 -23.87 -8.98 -11.88
C VAL A 433 -24.33 -7.60 -11.36
N GLU A 434 -25.64 -7.40 -11.20
CA GLU A 434 -26.20 -6.14 -10.67
C GLU A 434 -25.75 -5.86 -9.24
N ALA A 435 -25.66 -6.91 -8.39
CA ALA A 435 -25.18 -6.79 -7.02
C ALA A 435 -23.67 -6.41 -7.00
N MET A 436 -22.89 -6.95 -7.94
CA MET A 436 -21.49 -6.57 -8.11
C MET A 436 -21.37 -5.14 -8.63
N ALA A 437 -22.15 -4.74 -9.61
CA ALA A 437 -22.19 -3.37 -10.13
C ALA A 437 -22.55 -2.35 -9.03
N ALA A 438 -23.53 -2.67 -8.19
CA ALA A 438 -23.88 -1.85 -7.04
C ALA A 438 -22.72 -1.75 -6.05
N ARG A 439 -22.04 -2.87 -5.72
CA ARG A 439 -20.84 -2.87 -4.86
C ARG A 439 -19.77 -1.95 -5.43
N VAL A 440 -19.45 -2.06 -6.72
CA VAL A 440 -18.45 -1.21 -7.40
C VAL A 440 -18.84 0.27 -7.30
N LYS A 441 -20.13 0.63 -7.48
CA LYS A 441 -20.59 2.02 -7.30
C LYS A 441 -20.30 2.55 -5.89
N PHE A 442 -20.54 1.75 -4.83
CA PHE A 442 -20.22 2.15 -3.46
C PHE A 442 -18.69 2.25 -3.23
N ASP A 443 -17.90 1.37 -3.83
CA ASP A 443 -16.44 1.43 -3.75
C ASP A 443 -15.91 2.69 -4.44
N LEU A 444 -16.42 3.03 -5.64
CA LEU A 444 -16.06 4.26 -6.35
C LEU A 444 -16.49 5.52 -5.59
N PHE A 445 -17.71 5.51 -5.02
CA PHE A 445 -18.18 6.61 -4.18
C PHE A 445 -17.24 6.86 -3.00
N TYR A 446 -16.79 5.79 -2.32
CA TYR A 446 -15.81 5.89 -1.24
C TYR A 446 -14.51 6.53 -1.73
N MET A 447 -14.01 6.12 -2.89
CA MET A 447 -12.76 6.63 -3.44
C MET A 447 -12.85 8.12 -3.79
N GLN A 448 -13.98 8.57 -4.33
CA GLN A 448 -14.22 9.95 -4.73
C GLN A 448 -14.45 10.89 -3.54
N ASN A 449 -15.10 10.39 -2.48
CA ASN A 449 -15.51 11.17 -1.31
C ASN A 449 -14.69 10.86 -0.06
N TRP A 450 -13.50 10.28 -0.24
CA TRP A 450 -12.69 9.91 0.91
C TRP A 450 -12.31 11.11 1.75
N SER A 451 -12.42 10.93 3.06
CA SER A 451 -11.84 11.79 4.08
C SER A 451 -11.49 10.93 5.32
N PHE A 452 -10.64 11.44 6.19
CA PHE A 452 -10.34 10.77 7.45
C PHE A 452 -11.61 10.49 8.28
N TRP A 453 -12.51 11.46 8.35
CA TRP A 453 -13.78 11.31 9.08
C TRP A 453 -14.72 10.30 8.43
N PHE A 454 -14.65 10.13 7.10
CA PHE A 454 -15.41 9.10 6.42
C PHE A 454 -14.89 7.70 6.76
N ASP A 455 -13.58 7.52 6.91
CA ASP A 455 -13.02 6.27 7.44
C ASP A 455 -13.50 5.99 8.87
N MET A 456 -13.46 6.98 9.75
CA MET A 456 -13.97 6.84 11.15
C MET A 456 -15.44 6.46 11.17
N LYS A 457 -16.27 7.07 10.33
CA LYS A 457 -17.67 6.72 10.17
C LYS A 457 -17.83 5.24 9.74
N ILE A 458 -17.06 4.79 8.75
CA ILE A 458 -17.12 3.40 8.26
C ILE A 458 -16.68 2.41 9.34
N ILE A 459 -15.61 2.72 10.08
CA ILE A 459 -15.14 1.89 11.22
C ILE A 459 -16.25 1.78 12.27
N LEU A 460 -16.85 2.90 12.69
CA LEU A 460 -17.92 2.89 13.65
C LEU A 460 -19.14 2.09 13.18
N MET A 461 -19.55 2.30 11.90
CA MET A 461 -20.63 1.52 11.29
C MET A 461 -20.31 0.02 11.22
N THR A 462 -19.04 -0.35 11.03
CA THR A 462 -18.60 -1.75 11.02
C THR A 462 -18.77 -2.38 12.39
N ILE A 463 -18.40 -1.67 13.46
CA ILE A 463 -18.59 -2.14 14.83
C ILE A 463 -20.07 -2.34 15.14
N VAL A 464 -20.90 -1.33 14.83
CA VAL A 464 -22.35 -1.37 15.12
C VAL A 464 -23.08 -2.42 14.26
N ARG A 465 -22.83 -2.45 12.95
CA ARG A 465 -23.53 -3.32 12.00
C ARG A 465 -22.88 -4.69 11.83
N GLY A 466 -21.59 -4.81 12.12
CA GLY A 466 -20.84 -6.06 12.06
C GLY A 466 -21.30 -7.11 13.08
N PHE A 467 -21.80 -6.65 14.23
CA PHE A 467 -22.35 -7.51 15.28
C PHE A 467 -23.86 -7.74 15.16
N VAL A 468 -24.62 -6.96 14.39
CA VAL A 468 -26.08 -6.99 14.33
C VAL A 468 -26.62 -7.37 12.94
N GLY A 469 -25.76 -7.49 11.92
CA GLY A 469 -26.18 -7.67 10.53
C GLY A 469 -26.66 -9.10 10.20
N ARG A 470 -27.90 -9.25 9.68
CA ARG A 470 -28.49 -10.50 9.15
C ARG A 470 -27.69 -11.17 8.00
N ASN A 471 -26.67 -10.51 7.45
CA ASN A 471 -25.85 -10.98 6.31
C ASN A 471 -24.42 -11.41 6.71
N ALA A 472 -24.10 -11.58 7.98
CA ALA A 472 -22.94 -12.36 8.41
C ALA A 472 -23.40 -13.83 8.34
N PHE A 473 -23.00 -14.54 7.31
CA PHE A 473 -23.27 -15.94 6.91
C PHE A 473 -24.22 -16.76 7.78
#